data_04cdf8630b766e99fc2e7590e5589023
#
_entry.id   04cdf8630b766e99fc2e7590e5589023
#
_cell.length_a   1.000
_cell.length_b   1.000
_cell.length_c   1.000
_cell.angle_alpha   90.00
_cell.angle_beta   90.00
_cell.angle_gamma   90.00
#
_symmetry.space_group_name_H-M   'P 1'
#
loop_
_entity.id
_entity.type
_entity.pdbx_description
1 polymer ?
#
loop_
_entity_poly.entity_id
_entity_poly.type
_entity_poly.pdbx_seq_one_letter_code
_entity_poly.pdbx_strand_id
1 'polypeptide(L)'
;MGRTHCNALEYLEYFSLKKGKPAHLKWQPPTEEMLKINIDGSFQPGNSFGGWGLVVRESVGHVITAHVGRHENVFDAFGAEVTAMSAAITVASELGALRVTFETDCQLLAEALDLRKVDSSPYAVVIEDIKFQLKMWFSHQRVSYCRREANSVAHELAVISCICLPNDSMSWNSNVPSQVVVCVTGDLPGHR
;
A
#
# COMPACT_ATOMS: atom_id res chain seq x y z
N MET A 1 19.03 45.29 32.28
CA MET A 1 19.26 44.33 31.17
C MET A 1 18.73 42.98 31.58
N GLY A 2 17.47 42.69 31.30
CA GLY A 2 16.82 41.43 31.61
C GLY A 2 16.89 40.50 30.38
N ARG A 3 17.63 39.40 30.51
CA ARG A 3 17.59 38.31 29.52
C ARG A 3 16.39 37.44 29.85
N THR A 4 15.36 37.53 29.03
CA THR A 4 14.24 36.57 29.01
C THR A 4 14.78 35.23 28.50
N HIS A 5 14.99 34.29 29.41
CA HIS A 5 15.21 32.89 29.04
C HIS A 5 13.85 32.34 28.55
N CYS A 6 13.71 32.22 27.23
CA CYS A 6 12.63 31.45 26.65
C CYS A 6 12.85 29.97 27.01
N ASN A 7 11.90 29.38 27.73
CA ASN A 7 12.02 28.00 28.22
C ASN A 7 11.78 27.04 27.05
N ALA A 8 12.59 25.99 26.96
CA ALA A 8 12.49 24.98 25.92
C ALA A 8 11.09 24.36 25.77
N LEU A 9 10.32 24.34 26.87
CA LEU A 9 8.93 23.89 26.88
C LEU A 9 8.00 24.87 26.13
N GLU A 10 8.17 26.20 26.30
CA GLU A 10 7.40 27.21 25.58
C GLU A 10 7.70 27.19 24.07
N TYR A 11 8.97 26.86 23.70
CA TYR A 11 9.37 26.69 22.31
C TYR A 11 8.71 25.46 21.68
N LEU A 12 8.63 24.35 22.42
CA LEU A 12 7.97 23.12 21.99
C LEU A 12 6.44 23.27 21.88
N GLU A 13 5.82 24.01 22.85
CA GLU A 13 4.39 24.34 22.78
C GLU A 13 4.08 25.26 21.59
N TYR A 14 4.89 26.30 21.33
CA TYR A 14 4.72 27.20 20.21
C TYR A 14 4.79 26.47 18.85
N PHE A 15 5.70 25.50 18.69
CA PHE A 15 5.80 24.65 17.52
C PHE A 15 4.69 23.60 17.44
N SER A 16 4.21 23.10 18.55
CA SER A 16 3.07 22.18 18.63
C SER A 16 1.75 22.86 18.25
N LEU A 17 1.56 24.11 18.64
CA LEU A 17 0.37 24.92 18.31
C LEU A 17 0.34 25.39 16.84
N LYS A 18 1.51 25.52 16.18
CA LYS A 18 1.59 25.88 14.73
C LYS A 18 1.49 24.71 13.78
N LYS A 19 1.72 23.49 14.23
CA LYS A 19 1.33 22.30 13.51
C LYS A 19 -0.15 22.05 13.78
N GLY A 20 -1.02 22.70 13.01
CA GLY A 20 -2.40 22.22 12.87
C GLY A 20 -2.29 20.70 12.68
N LYS A 21 -3.08 19.88 13.43
CA LYS A 21 -3.13 18.44 13.25
C LYS A 21 -3.18 18.21 11.74
N PRO A 22 -2.22 17.46 11.15
CA PRO A 22 -2.29 17.18 9.72
C PRO A 22 -3.68 16.60 9.48
N ALA A 23 -4.42 17.18 8.55
CA ALA A 23 -5.70 16.61 8.15
C ALA A 23 -5.41 15.14 7.88
N HIS A 24 -6.10 14.22 8.58
CA HIS A 24 -5.95 12.79 8.35
C HIS A 24 -6.20 12.57 6.87
N LEU A 25 -5.14 12.28 6.13
CA LEU A 25 -5.24 12.02 4.71
C LEU A 25 -5.91 10.66 4.60
N LYS A 26 -7.23 10.69 4.41
CA LYS A 26 -8.01 9.49 4.16
C LYS A 26 -7.74 8.99 2.75
N TRP A 27 -7.90 7.70 2.60
CA TRP A 27 -7.98 7.09 1.28
C TRP A 27 -9.06 7.80 0.43
N GLN A 28 -8.79 7.94 -0.86
CA GLN A 28 -9.71 8.52 -1.82
C GLN A 28 -10.12 7.45 -2.84
N PRO A 29 -11.41 7.31 -3.15
CA PRO A 29 -11.85 6.35 -4.15
C PRO A 29 -11.28 6.69 -5.54
N PRO A 30 -11.16 5.71 -6.45
CA PRO A 30 -10.81 5.97 -7.84
C PRO A 30 -11.98 6.68 -8.55
N THR A 31 -11.71 7.19 -9.75
CA THR A 31 -12.75 7.66 -10.67
C THR A 31 -13.60 6.49 -11.15
N GLU A 32 -14.79 6.76 -11.70
CA GLU A 32 -15.63 5.75 -12.33
C GLU A 32 -14.85 4.93 -13.38
N GLU A 33 -15.22 3.68 -13.55
CA GLU A 33 -14.56 2.71 -14.42
C GLU A 33 -13.11 2.34 -14.07
N MET A 34 -12.59 2.85 -12.97
CA MET A 34 -11.26 2.50 -12.47
C MET A 34 -11.37 1.61 -11.23
N LEU A 35 -10.52 0.62 -11.13
CA LEU A 35 -10.24 -0.06 -9.86
C LEU A 35 -9.04 0.58 -9.18
N LYS A 36 -9.08 0.63 -7.87
CA LYS A 36 -7.92 1.01 -7.05
C LYS A 36 -7.47 -0.19 -6.23
N ILE A 37 -6.19 -0.48 -6.30
CA ILE A 37 -5.55 -1.55 -5.54
C ILE A 37 -4.51 -0.93 -4.64
N ASN A 38 -4.76 -0.99 -3.33
CA ASN A 38 -3.76 -0.63 -2.32
C ASN A 38 -2.96 -1.88 -1.98
N ILE A 39 -1.64 -1.73 -1.89
CA ILE A 39 -0.69 -2.81 -1.60
C ILE A 39 0.24 -2.42 -0.47
N ASP A 40 0.66 -3.40 0.32
CA ASP A 40 1.70 -3.24 1.34
C ASP A 40 2.49 -4.54 1.50
N GLY A 41 3.79 -4.41 1.76
CA GLY A 41 4.70 -5.50 2.05
C GLY A 41 5.11 -5.50 3.52
N SER A 42 5.16 -6.66 4.15
CA SER A 42 5.72 -6.82 5.49
C SER A 42 6.95 -7.72 5.46
N PHE A 43 7.99 -7.36 6.20
CA PHE A 43 9.23 -8.11 6.25
C PHE A 43 9.65 -8.39 7.69
N GLN A 44 10.05 -9.63 7.97
CA GLN A 44 10.57 -10.03 9.27
C GLN A 44 12.04 -10.45 9.16
N PRO A 45 12.97 -9.57 9.55
CA PRO A 45 14.41 -9.78 9.33
C PRO A 45 14.97 -11.08 9.93
N GLY A 46 14.42 -11.55 11.05
CA GLY A 46 14.93 -12.75 11.74
C GLY A 46 14.58 -14.07 11.09
N ASN A 47 13.58 -14.09 10.20
CA ASN A 47 13.01 -15.34 9.67
C ASN A 47 13.11 -15.43 8.14
N SER A 48 13.68 -14.43 7.47
CA SER A 48 13.82 -14.34 6.01
C SER A 48 12.52 -14.60 5.24
N PHE A 49 11.37 -14.27 5.83
CA PHE A 49 10.11 -14.30 5.12
C PHE A 49 9.48 -12.90 5.02
N GLY A 50 8.72 -12.71 3.97
CA GLY A 50 7.90 -11.53 3.75
C GLY A 50 6.44 -11.90 3.62
N GLY A 51 5.59 -11.01 4.09
CA GLY A 51 4.16 -11.06 3.82
C GLY A 51 3.76 -9.95 2.89
N TRP A 52 2.58 -10.06 2.34
CA TRP A 52 1.98 -9.01 1.56
C TRP A 52 0.46 -8.96 1.79
N GLY A 53 -0.09 -7.79 1.62
CA GLY A 53 -1.52 -7.55 1.69
C GLY A 53 -1.97 -6.62 0.58
N LEU A 54 -3.14 -6.87 0.01
CA LEU A 54 -3.75 -5.98 -0.96
C LEU A 54 -5.28 -5.94 -0.81
N VAL A 55 -5.85 -4.82 -1.20
CA VAL A 55 -7.31 -4.63 -1.27
C VAL A 55 -7.67 -3.96 -2.58
N VAL A 56 -8.66 -4.52 -3.27
CA VAL A 56 -9.23 -3.99 -4.51
C VAL A 56 -10.55 -3.31 -4.22
N ARG A 57 -10.68 -2.04 -4.61
CA ARG A 57 -11.88 -1.23 -4.35
C ARG A 57 -12.34 -0.48 -5.60
N GLU A 58 -13.64 -0.30 -5.72
CA GLU A 58 -14.27 0.46 -6.79
C GLU A 58 -14.52 1.93 -6.42
N SER A 59 -15.10 2.70 -7.33
CA SER A 59 -15.29 4.15 -7.23
C SER A 59 -16.19 4.60 -6.07
N VAL A 60 -17.07 3.75 -5.57
CA VAL A 60 -17.89 4.04 -4.39
C VAL A 60 -17.24 3.56 -3.07
N GLY A 61 -16.04 2.99 -3.16
CA GLY A 61 -15.25 2.55 -2.01
C GLY A 61 -15.55 1.15 -1.51
N HIS A 62 -16.44 0.41 -2.17
CA HIS A 62 -16.71 -0.98 -1.80
C HIS A 62 -15.51 -1.87 -2.11
N VAL A 63 -15.24 -2.82 -1.22
CA VAL A 63 -14.22 -3.84 -1.41
C VAL A 63 -14.74 -4.88 -2.41
N ILE A 64 -14.02 -5.08 -3.50
CA ILE A 64 -14.27 -6.17 -4.46
C ILE A 64 -13.63 -7.45 -3.93
N THR A 65 -12.35 -7.37 -3.54
CA THR A 65 -11.63 -8.48 -2.94
C THR A 65 -10.46 -7.97 -2.11
N ALA A 66 -10.06 -8.77 -1.14
CA ALA A 66 -8.85 -8.55 -0.34
C ALA A 66 -8.03 -9.84 -0.32
N HIS A 67 -6.72 -9.71 -0.36
CA HIS A 67 -5.82 -10.85 -0.36
C HIS A 67 -4.67 -10.61 0.59
N VAL A 68 -4.15 -11.70 1.14
CA VAL A 68 -2.90 -11.74 1.90
C VAL A 68 -2.11 -12.96 1.45
N GLY A 69 -0.79 -12.88 1.53
CA GLY A 69 0.05 -14.02 1.24
C GLY A 69 1.40 -13.92 1.92
N ARG A 70 2.07 -15.05 2.00
CA ARG A 70 3.38 -15.17 2.61
C ARG A 70 4.37 -15.79 1.63
N HIS A 71 5.54 -15.16 1.49
CA HIS A 71 6.65 -15.67 0.73
C HIS A 71 7.85 -15.95 1.62
N GLU A 72 8.46 -17.10 1.39
CA GLU A 72 9.76 -17.46 1.95
C GLU A 72 10.89 -16.82 1.12
N ASN A 73 12.07 -16.68 1.73
CA ASN A 73 13.27 -16.14 1.08
C ASN A 73 13.14 -14.70 0.57
N VAL A 74 12.39 -13.87 1.28
CA VAL A 74 12.38 -12.41 1.05
C VAL A 74 13.60 -11.83 1.77
N PHE A 75 14.43 -11.05 1.06
CA PHE A 75 15.73 -10.60 1.58
C PHE A 75 15.64 -9.32 2.39
N ASP A 76 14.70 -8.44 2.05
CA ASP A 76 14.53 -7.14 2.70
C ASP A 76 13.09 -6.61 2.57
N ALA A 77 12.82 -5.47 3.19
CA ALA A 77 11.51 -4.84 3.17
C ALA A 77 11.10 -4.41 1.75
N PHE A 78 12.04 -3.97 0.91
CA PHE A 78 11.74 -3.58 -0.46
C PHE A 78 11.31 -4.79 -1.31
N GLY A 79 11.95 -5.95 -1.11
CA GLY A 79 11.55 -7.21 -1.74
C GLY A 79 10.14 -7.64 -1.37
N ALA A 80 9.68 -7.40 -0.13
CA ALA A 80 8.30 -7.64 0.27
C ALA A 80 7.30 -6.75 -0.51
N GLU A 81 7.65 -5.47 -0.69
CA GLU A 81 6.85 -4.53 -1.48
C GLU A 81 6.77 -4.92 -2.97
N VAL A 82 7.90 -5.33 -3.56
CA VAL A 82 7.95 -5.84 -4.94
C VAL A 82 7.07 -7.09 -5.10
N THR A 83 7.09 -7.99 -4.11
CA THR A 83 6.23 -9.18 -4.08
C THR A 83 4.75 -8.80 -4.00
N ALA A 84 4.39 -7.82 -3.15
CA ALA A 84 3.03 -7.29 -3.04
C ALA A 84 2.53 -6.75 -4.39
N MET A 85 3.37 -6.02 -5.12
CA MET A 85 3.03 -5.48 -6.43
C MET A 85 2.82 -6.59 -7.47
N SER A 86 3.67 -7.60 -7.50
CA SER A 86 3.51 -8.76 -8.39
C SER A 86 2.19 -9.49 -8.12
N ALA A 87 1.85 -9.71 -6.85
CA ALA A 87 0.56 -10.31 -6.47
C ALA A 87 -0.63 -9.44 -6.91
N ALA A 88 -0.53 -8.12 -6.76
CA ALA A 88 -1.59 -7.19 -7.15
C ALA A 88 -1.87 -7.19 -8.65
N ILE A 89 -0.82 -7.29 -9.47
CA ILE A 89 -0.97 -7.39 -10.93
C ILE A 89 -1.68 -8.70 -11.29
N THR A 90 -1.31 -9.80 -10.67
CA THR A 90 -1.95 -11.11 -10.88
C THR A 90 -3.45 -11.03 -10.55
N VAL A 91 -3.80 -10.54 -9.36
CA VAL A 91 -5.20 -10.38 -8.92
C VAL A 91 -5.98 -9.46 -9.86
N ALA A 92 -5.41 -8.32 -10.27
CA ALA A 92 -6.05 -7.41 -11.20
C ALA A 92 -6.33 -8.06 -12.56
N SER A 93 -5.39 -8.85 -13.05
CA SER A 93 -5.52 -9.62 -14.30
C SER A 93 -6.61 -10.70 -14.21
N GLU A 94 -6.65 -11.45 -13.12
CA GLU A 94 -7.67 -12.48 -12.84
C GLU A 94 -9.08 -11.89 -12.72
N LEU A 95 -9.21 -10.67 -12.22
CA LEU A 95 -10.46 -9.91 -12.20
C LEU A 95 -10.87 -9.37 -13.59
N GLY A 96 -10.02 -9.49 -14.60
CA GLY A 96 -10.24 -8.91 -15.91
C GLY A 96 -10.23 -7.37 -15.92
N ALA A 97 -9.58 -6.75 -14.93
CA ALA A 97 -9.50 -5.32 -14.83
C ALA A 97 -8.63 -4.73 -15.95
N LEU A 98 -9.18 -3.81 -16.72
CA LEU A 98 -8.43 -3.12 -17.79
C LEU A 98 -7.91 -1.75 -17.36
N ARG A 99 -8.49 -1.14 -16.34
CA ARG A 99 -8.19 0.21 -15.87
C ARG A 99 -7.93 0.20 -14.37
N VAL A 100 -6.67 0.39 -13.95
CA VAL A 100 -6.26 0.20 -12.55
C VAL A 100 -5.33 1.30 -12.06
N THR A 101 -5.55 1.76 -10.83
CA THR A 101 -4.59 2.53 -10.05
C THR A 101 -4.04 1.66 -8.94
N PHE A 102 -2.73 1.43 -8.92
CA PHE A 102 -2.02 0.79 -7.82
C PHE A 102 -1.48 1.88 -6.88
N GLU A 103 -1.74 1.73 -5.59
CA GLU A 103 -1.21 2.63 -4.55
C GLU A 103 -0.38 1.84 -3.53
N THR A 104 0.79 2.36 -3.21
CA THR A 104 1.70 1.86 -2.18
C THR A 104 2.21 3.00 -1.30
N ASP A 105 2.51 2.74 -0.04
CA ASP A 105 3.22 3.69 0.83
C ASP A 105 4.76 3.48 0.79
N CYS A 106 5.25 2.63 -0.08
CA CYS A 106 6.66 2.52 -0.42
C CYS A 106 7.03 3.48 -1.56
N GLN A 107 7.62 4.63 -1.22
CA GLN A 107 8.03 5.62 -2.22
C GLN A 107 9.06 5.03 -3.21
N LEU A 108 9.98 4.21 -2.72
CA LEU A 108 11.00 3.56 -3.56
C LEU A 108 10.35 2.68 -4.64
N LEU A 109 9.31 1.92 -4.30
CA LEU A 109 8.60 1.08 -5.27
C LEU A 109 7.87 1.94 -6.31
N ALA A 110 7.16 2.99 -5.88
CA ALA A 110 6.48 3.89 -6.80
C ALA A 110 7.45 4.59 -7.77
N GLU A 111 8.65 4.98 -7.30
CA GLU A 111 9.69 5.56 -8.13
C GLU A 111 10.35 4.55 -9.07
N ALA A 112 10.60 3.32 -8.61
CA ALA A 112 11.18 2.25 -9.42
C ALA A 112 10.24 1.84 -10.57
N LEU A 113 8.92 1.87 -10.34
CA LEU A 113 7.91 1.54 -11.33
C LEU A 113 7.53 2.69 -12.27
N ASP A 114 8.18 3.86 -12.17
CA ASP A 114 8.05 4.90 -13.21
C ASP A 114 8.56 4.36 -14.55
N LEU A 115 7.66 4.22 -15.51
CA LEU A 115 7.95 3.62 -16.83
C LEU A 115 9.02 4.39 -17.65
N ARG A 116 9.36 5.61 -17.24
CA ARG A 116 10.37 6.45 -17.90
C ARG A 116 11.78 6.26 -17.31
N LYS A 117 11.89 5.56 -16.18
CA LYS A 117 13.14 5.34 -15.46
C LYS A 117 13.63 3.91 -15.67
N VAL A 118 14.94 3.74 -15.69
CA VAL A 118 15.58 2.41 -15.61
C VAL A 118 15.91 2.16 -14.14
N ASP A 119 15.53 1.00 -13.65
CA ASP A 119 15.94 0.56 -12.31
C ASP A 119 17.32 -0.11 -12.37
N SER A 120 18.18 0.19 -11.40
CA SER A 120 19.51 -0.41 -11.25
C SER A 120 19.69 -1.12 -9.90
N SER A 121 18.61 -1.34 -9.17
CA SER A 121 18.62 -2.05 -7.90
C SER A 121 18.86 -3.57 -8.11
N PRO A 122 19.14 -4.34 -7.05
CA PRO A 122 19.16 -5.80 -7.13
C PRO A 122 17.86 -6.42 -7.64
N TYR A 123 16.76 -5.67 -7.61
CA TYR A 123 15.44 -6.06 -8.09
C TYR A 123 15.14 -5.66 -9.53
N ALA A 124 16.11 -5.07 -10.26
CA ALA A 124 15.92 -4.50 -11.59
C ALA A 124 15.19 -5.45 -12.57
N VAL A 125 15.56 -6.73 -12.57
CA VAL A 125 14.93 -7.72 -13.46
C VAL A 125 13.44 -7.88 -13.16
N VAL A 126 13.07 -7.99 -11.89
CA VAL A 126 11.67 -8.13 -11.45
C VAL A 126 10.89 -6.84 -11.70
N ILE A 127 11.51 -5.68 -11.44
CA ILE A 127 10.91 -4.36 -11.71
C ILE A 127 10.62 -4.18 -13.21
N GLU A 128 11.54 -4.56 -14.10
CA GLU A 128 11.31 -4.46 -15.54
C GLU A 128 10.23 -5.45 -16.02
N ASP A 129 10.15 -6.65 -15.44
CA ASP A 129 9.07 -7.59 -15.72
C ASP A 129 7.70 -7.03 -15.26
N ILE A 130 7.61 -6.46 -14.06
CA ILE A 130 6.42 -5.77 -13.56
C ILE A 130 6.01 -4.63 -14.53
N LYS A 131 6.95 -3.80 -14.96
CA LYS A 131 6.68 -2.72 -15.93
C LYS A 131 6.16 -3.25 -17.27
N PHE A 132 6.71 -4.37 -17.73
CA PHE A 132 6.24 -5.05 -18.94
C PHE A 132 4.80 -5.53 -18.77
N GLN A 133 4.48 -6.23 -17.68
CA GLN A 133 3.13 -6.71 -17.37
C GLN A 133 2.12 -5.56 -17.27
N LEU A 134 2.48 -4.45 -16.59
CA LEU A 134 1.67 -3.25 -16.50
C LEU A 134 1.28 -2.68 -17.87
N LYS A 135 2.21 -2.68 -18.82
CA LYS A 135 1.96 -2.21 -20.19
C LYS A 135 1.12 -3.18 -21.02
N MET A 136 1.28 -4.47 -20.79
CA MET A 136 0.66 -5.50 -21.63
C MET A 136 -0.76 -5.84 -21.19
N TRP A 137 -1.04 -5.80 -19.88
CA TRP A 137 -2.31 -6.31 -19.35
C TRP A 137 -3.36 -5.23 -19.12
N PHE A 138 -2.94 -3.97 -18.97
CA PHE A 138 -3.87 -2.88 -18.67
C PHE A 138 -3.90 -1.84 -19.77
N SER A 139 -5.11 -1.47 -20.20
CA SER A 139 -5.31 -0.38 -21.18
C SER A 139 -5.05 1.00 -20.55
N HIS A 140 -5.25 1.10 -19.24
CA HIS A 140 -4.91 2.27 -18.46
C HIS A 140 -4.43 1.84 -17.07
N GLN A 141 -3.20 2.22 -16.73
CA GLN A 141 -2.61 1.90 -15.44
C GLN A 141 -1.84 3.10 -14.86
N ARG A 142 -1.83 3.18 -13.56
CA ARG A 142 -1.05 4.14 -12.80
C ARG A 142 -0.52 3.50 -11.53
N VAL A 143 0.75 3.68 -11.25
CA VAL A 143 1.34 3.37 -9.93
C VAL A 143 1.60 4.70 -9.23
N SER A 144 1.19 4.85 -8.00
CA SER A 144 1.34 6.07 -7.21
C SER A 144 1.66 5.79 -5.76
N TYR A 145 2.49 6.66 -5.21
CA TYR A 145 2.73 6.72 -3.78
C TYR A 145 1.50 7.30 -3.07
N CYS A 146 1.11 6.70 -1.96
CA CYS A 146 0.17 7.27 -1.00
C CYS A 146 0.79 7.29 0.40
N ARG A 147 0.25 8.09 1.31
CA ARG A 147 0.70 8.06 2.70
C ARG A 147 0.15 6.85 3.43
N ARG A 148 0.87 6.40 4.47
CA ARG A 148 0.50 5.26 5.30
C ARG A 148 -0.94 5.32 5.83
N GLU A 149 -1.40 6.50 6.22
CA GLU A 149 -2.77 6.71 6.71
C GLU A 149 -3.83 6.38 5.64
N ALA A 150 -3.52 6.59 4.37
CA ALA A 150 -4.36 6.24 3.24
C ALA A 150 -4.13 4.81 2.72
N ASN A 151 -3.15 4.08 3.28
CA ASN A 151 -2.81 2.69 2.96
C ASN A 151 -3.12 1.71 4.11
N SER A 152 -3.82 2.17 5.14
CA SER A 152 -4.02 1.44 6.39
C SER A 152 -4.64 0.05 6.19
N VAL A 153 -5.57 -0.10 5.25
CA VAL A 153 -6.22 -1.39 4.93
C VAL A 153 -5.21 -2.41 4.40
N ALA A 154 -4.39 -2.02 3.42
CA ALA A 154 -3.37 -2.91 2.86
C ALA A 154 -2.30 -3.25 3.91
N HIS A 155 -1.94 -2.27 4.75
CA HIS A 155 -1.00 -2.47 5.84
C HIS A 155 -1.49 -3.53 6.83
N GLU A 156 -2.70 -3.43 7.33
CA GLU A 156 -3.25 -4.42 8.26
C GLU A 156 -3.37 -5.80 7.61
N LEU A 157 -3.69 -5.87 6.32
CA LEU A 157 -3.67 -7.12 5.56
C LEU A 157 -2.27 -7.72 5.48
N ALA A 158 -1.23 -6.91 5.21
CA ALA A 158 0.15 -7.37 5.19
C ALA A 158 0.61 -7.89 6.56
N VAL A 159 0.15 -7.29 7.66
CA VAL A 159 0.40 -7.79 9.02
C VAL A 159 -0.26 -9.16 9.25
N ILE A 160 -1.49 -9.34 8.78
CA ILE A 160 -2.23 -10.61 8.90
C ILE A 160 -1.58 -11.73 8.09
N SER A 161 -0.80 -11.44 7.07
CA SER A 161 -0.16 -12.45 6.20
C SER A 161 0.64 -13.50 6.94
N CYS A 162 1.08 -13.23 8.18
CA CYS A 162 1.79 -14.20 9.03
C CYS A 162 0.98 -15.46 9.37
N ILE A 163 -0.36 -15.45 9.21
CA ILE A 163 -1.21 -16.63 9.40
C ILE A 163 -1.21 -17.56 8.19
N CYS A 164 -0.73 -17.12 7.02
CA CYS A 164 -0.62 -17.95 5.84
C CYS A 164 0.48 -18.98 6.00
N LEU A 165 0.28 -20.15 5.40
CA LEU A 165 1.35 -21.14 5.25
C LEU A 165 2.46 -20.58 4.34
N PRO A 166 3.69 -21.09 4.43
CA PRO A 166 4.78 -20.68 3.55
C PRO A 166 4.39 -20.78 2.07
N ASN A 167 4.61 -19.71 1.30
CA ASN A 167 4.29 -19.59 -0.12
C ASN A 167 2.81 -19.84 -0.47
N ASP A 168 1.91 -19.51 0.45
CA ASP A 168 0.47 -19.64 0.29
C ASP A 168 -0.21 -18.27 0.43
N SER A 169 -1.47 -18.20 0.04
CA SER A 169 -2.27 -16.98 0.10
C SER A 169 -3.72 -17.27 0.48
N MET A 170 -4.39 -16.25 1.03
CA MET A 170 -5.82 -16.29 1.37
C MET A 170 -6.52 -15.09 0.75
N SER A 171 -7.80 -15.25 0.41
CA SER A 171 -8.61 -14.19 -0.19
C SER A 171 -10.00 -14.11 0.43
N TRP A 172 -10.59 -12.90 0.36
CA TRP A 172 -11.95 -12.59 0.78
C TRP A 172 -12.64 -11.83 -0.34
N ASN A 173 -13.75 -12.37 -0.86
CA ASN A 173 -14.54 -11.72 -1.91
C ASN A 173 -15.62 -10.83 -1.28
N SER A 174 -15.70 -9.59 -1.74
CA SER A 174 -16.67 -8.57 -1.27
C SER A 174 -16.61 -8.31 0.24
N ASN A 175 -15.50 -8.67 0.89
CA ASN A 175 -15.30 -8.54 2.32
C ASN A 175 -13.82 -8.41 2.68
N VAL A 176 -13.53 -8.26 3.96
CA VAL A 176 -12.18 -8.27 4.55
C VAL A 176 -12.20 -9.05 5.86
N PRO A 177 -11.05 -9.50 6.38
CA PRO A 177 -10.96 -10.04 7.75
C PRO A 177 -11.55 -9.07 8.78
N SER A 178 -12.17 -9.59 9.83
CA SER A 178 -12.83 -8.78 10.87
C SER A 178 -11.93 -7.70 11.48
N GLN A 179 -10.63 -7.98 11.61
CA GLN A 179 -9.62 -7.05 12.13
C GLN A 179 -9.45 -5.80 11.25
N VAL A 180 -9.74 -5.91 9.95
CA VAL A 180 -9.51 -4.85 8.96
C VAL A 180 -10.77 -4.02 8.68
N VAL A 181 -11.95 -4.50 9.10
CA VAL A 181 -13.24 -3.82 8.87
C VAL A 181 -13.24 -2.36 9.36
N VAL A 182 -12.62 -2.10 10.51
CA VAL A 182 -12.54 -0.74 11.08
C VAL A 182 -11.76 0.21 10.15
N CYS A 183 -10.68 -0.27 9.52
CA CYS A 183 -9.91 0.53 8.56
C CYS A 183 -10.73 0.84 7.32
N VAL A 184 -11.42 -0.15 6.76
CA VAL A 184 -12.29 0.03 5.58
C VAL A 184 -13.40 1.02 5.87
N THR A 185 -14.11 0.89 7.01
CA THR A 185 -15.18 1.81 7.38
C THR A 185 -14.65 3.23 7.64
N GLY A 186 -13.45 3.36 8.21
CA GLY A 186 -12.77 4.64 8.43
C GLY A 186 -12.44 5.41 7.15
N ASP A 187 -12.22 4.70 6.04
CA ASP A 187 -11.93 5.27 4.72
C ASP A 187 -13.19 5.82 4.03
N LEU A 188 -14.38 5.29 4.36
CA LEU A 188 -15.61 5.70 3.68
C LEU A 188 -16.04 7.13 4.04
N PRO A 189 -16.65 7.88 3.09
CA PRO A 189 -17.19 9.20 3.36
C PRO A 189 -18.32 9.14 4.41
N GLY A 190 -18.26 9.99 5.42
CA GLY A 190 -19.34 10.11 6.42
C GLY A 190 -19.10 9.44 7.78
N HIS A 191 -18.08 8.64 7.95
CA HIS A 191 -17.64 8.18 9.28
C HIS A 191 -16.68 9.21 9.91
N ARG A 192 -17.20 10.00 10.83
CA ARG A 192 -16.47 10.89 11.76
C ARG A 192 -16.55 10.34 13.17
#